data_95b5476b075226ced43b26fd25fc099f
#
_entry.id   95b5476b075226ced43b26fd25fc099f
#
_cell.length_a   1.000
_cell.length_b   1.000
_cell.length_c   1.000
_cell.angle_alpha   90.00
_cell.angle_beta   90.00
_cell.angle_gamma   90.00
#
_symmetry.space_group_name_H-M   'P 1'
#
loop_
_entity.id
_entity.type
_entity.pdbx_description
1 polymer ?
#
loop_
_entity_poly.entity_id
_entity_poly.type
_entity_poly.pdbx_seq_one_letter_code
_entity_poly.pdbx_strand_id
1 'polypeptide(L)'
;MQSRIVVAGVFALALIAQPALFSQPASVQNGAHPMQRHFPPLPKPVNLKVLPKNIPPKELIHIMRGFAGSLGVDCSFCHVRNPKTHHLDFPSDAKPQKRTARLMMRMTEAINASYIAKVHVPNTPPAQAHVTCGTCHRGHSTPPVFVPPPRHRHFPPPPPPPHN
;
A
#
# COMPACT_ATOMS: atom_id res chain seq x y z
N MET A 1 87.90 48.07 -16.88
CA MET A 1 86.50 48.25 -16.54
C MET A 1 85.94 46.89 -16.50
N GLN A 2 85.70 46.44 -15.27
CA GLN A 2 85.38 45.01 -15.00
C GLN A 2 83.86 44.78 -14.95
N SER A 3 83.45 43.87 -15.81
CA SER A 3 82.06 43.36 -15.87
C SER A 3 81.89 42.22 -14.86
N ARG A 4 81.06 42.36 -13.89
CA ARG A 4 80.70 41.30 -12.90
C ARG A 4 79.51 40.53 -13.42
N ILE A 5 79.73 39.25 -13.69
CA ILE A 5 78.67 38.29 -14.04
C ILE A 5 78.06 37.74 -12.73
N VAL A 6 76.84 38.03 -12.54
CA VAL A 6 76.08 37.47 -11.46
C VAL A 6 75.34 36.21 -11.99
N VAL A 7 75.74 35.05 -11.48
CA VAL A 7 75.09 33.78 -11.80
C VAL A 7 73.88 33.61 -10.79
N ALA A 8 72.73 33.74 -11.34
CA ALA A 8 71.48 33.42 -10.57
C ALA A 8 71.17 31.92 -10.64
N GLY A 9 71.36 31.26 -9.53
CA GLY A 9 71.03 29.84 -9.41
C GLY A 9 69.49 29.67 -9.35
N VAL A 10 68.97 28.94 -10.32
CA VAL A 10 67.53 28.53 -10.33
C VAL A 10 67.39 27.25 -9.51
N PHE A 11 66.82 27.34 -8.30
CA PHE A 11 66.41 26.17 -7.54
C PHE A 11 65.09 25.67 -8.11
N ALA A 12 65.12 24.55 -8.83
CA ALA A 12 63.93 23.84 -9.25
C ALA A 12 63.39 23.04 -8.08
N LEU A 13 62.29 23.49 -7.49
CA LEU A 13 61.48 22.69 -6.55
C LEU A 13 60.75 21.64 -7.35
N ALA A 14 61.20 20.39 -7.25
CA ALA A 14 60.45 19.24 -7.73
C ALA A 14 59.29 18.97 -6.76
N LEU A 15 58.05 19.32 -7.14
CA LEU A 15 56.84 18.86 -6.46
C LEU A 15 56.64 17.37 -6.77
N ILE A 16 56.93 16.54 -5.77
CA ILE A 16 56.60 15.12 -5.82
C ILE A 16 55.08 15.00 -5.57
N ALA A 17 54.32 14.83 -6.63
CA ALA A 17 52.92 14.49 -6.54
C ALA A 17 52.80 13.04 -6.03
N GLN A 18 52.41 12.86 -4.79
CA GLN A 18 52.06 11.56 -4.26
C GLN A 18 50.71 11.12 -4.81
N PRO A 19 50.58 9.93 -5.44
CA PRO A 19 49.27 9.40 -5.78
C PRO A 19 48.52 9.07 -4.49
N ALA A 20 47.42 9.76 -4.25
CA ALA A 20 46.47 9.40 -3.19
C ALA A 20 45.90 8.00 -3.52
N LEU A 21 46.32 7.02 -2.73
CA LEU A 21 45.69 5.70 -2.72
C LEU A 21 44.27 5.89 -2.24
N PHE A 22 43.33 6.11 -3.18
CA PHE A 22 41.90 5.98 -2.89
C PHE A 22 41.66 4.52 -2.54
N SER A 23 41.60 4.22 -1.23
CA SER A 23 41.03 2.97 -0.72
C SER A 23 39.59 2.94 -1.18
N GLN A 24 39.31 2.15 -2.21
CA GLN A 24 37.92 1.84 -2.60
C GLN A 24 37.28 1.10 -1.44
N PRO A 25 36.10 1.55 -0.94
CA PRO A 25 35.38 0.77 0.03
C PRO A 25 35.04 -0.59 -0.61
N ALA A 26 35.44 -1.66 0.05
CA ALA A 26 35.07 -3.01 -0.36
C ALA A 26 33.54 -3.04 -0.55
N SER A 27 33.11 -3.19 -1.79
CA SER A 27 31.72 -3.45 -2.11
C SER A 27 31.34 -4.77 -1.44
N VAL A 28 30.66 -4.67 -0.30
CA VAL A 28 29.96 -5.80 0.30
C VAL A 28 28.91 -6.22 -0.71
N GLN A 29 29.28 -7.15 -1.57
CA GLN A 29 28.33 -7.87 -2.38
C GLN A 29 27.50 -8.71 -1.39
N ASN A 30 26.41 -8.11 -0.88
CA ASN A 30 25.34 -8.85 -0.24
C ASN A 30 24.79 -9.79 -1.32
N GLY A 31 25.35 -10.98 -1.37
CA GLY A 31 24.82 -12.12 -2.13
C GLY A 31 23.49 -12.58 -1.54
N ALA A 32 22.54 -11.67 -1.43
CA ALA A 32 21.14 -12.00 -1.31
C ALA A 32 20.70 -12.53 -2.67
N HIS A 33 21.06 -13.80 -2.96
CA HIS A 33 20.29 -14.54 -3.94
C HIS A 33 18.83 -14.43 -3.49
N PRO A 34 17.94 -13.78 -4.28
CA PRO A 34 16.52 -13.87 -3.98
C PRO A 34 16.22 -15.37 -4.05
N MET A 35 16.03 -16.00 -2.88
CA MET A 35 15.48 -17.34 -2.80
C MET A 35 14.15 -17.28 -3.54
N GLN A 36 14.17 -17.60 -4.82
CA GLN A 36 12.96 -17.81 -5.60
C GLN A 36 12.30 -19.05 -5.02
N ARG A 37 11.49 -18.81 -3.96
CA ARG A 37 10.63 -19.85 -3.41
C ARG A 37 9.73 -20.29 -4.55
N HIS A 38 10.04 -21.44 -5.10
CA HIS A 38 9.20 -22.07 -6.12
C HIS A 38 7.92 -22.51 -5.43
N PHE A 39 6.96 -21.59 -5.33
CA PHE A 39 5.63 -21.94 -4.84
C PHE A 39 4.93 -22.73 -5.96
N PRO A 40 4.29 -23.85 -5.63
CA PRO A 40 3.49 -24.57 -6.61
C PRO A 40 2.43 -23.62 -7.19
N PRO A 41 2.00 -23.84 -8.44
CA PRO A 41 0.94 -23.06 -9.06
C PRO A 41 -0.28 -22.99 -8.15
N LEU A 42 -0.83 -21.81 -7.96
CA LEU A 42 -2.03 -21.64 -7.17
C LEU A 42 -3.20 -22.37 -7.84
N PRO A 43 -4.02 -23.10 -7.09
CA PRO A 43 -5.17 -23.81 -7.66
C PRO A 43 -6.16 -22.81 -8.26
N LYS A 44 -6.86 -23.24 -9.31
CA LYS A 44 -7.93 -22.44 -9.93
C LYS A 44 -9.01 -22.14 -8.90
N PRO A 45 -9.45 -20.87 -8.79
CA PRO A 45 -10.52 -20.51 -7.87
C PRO A 45 -11.83 -21.25 -8.19
N VAL A 46 -12.51 -21.74 -7.15
CA VAL A 46 -13.83 -22.36 -7.25
C VAL A 46 -14.78 -21.69 -6.26
N ASN A 47 -16.12 -21.86 -6.48
CA ASN A 47 -17.17 -21.30 -5.65
C ASN A 47 -17.22 -19.76 -5.59
N LEU A 48 -16.79 -19.07 -6.67
CA LEU A 48 -16.95 -17.63 -6.82
C LEU A 48 -18.40 -17.32 -7.20
N LYS A 49 -19.10 -16.51 -6.37
CA LYS A 49 -20.53 -16.16 -6.56
C LYS A 49 -20.77 -14.67 -6.81
N VAL A 50 -19.76 -13.82 -6.57
CA VAL A 50 -19.83 -12.37 -6.78
C VAL A 50 -18.67 -11.91 -7.66
N LEU A 51 -17.45 -12.36 -7.37
CA LEU A 51 -16.28 -12.08 -8.20
C LEU A 51 -16.33 -12.83 -9.53
N PRO A 52 -15.66 -12.31 -10.59
CA PRO A 52 -15.56 -12.97 -11.88
C PRO A 52 -15.01 -14.40 -11.76
N LYS A 53 -15.65 -15.35 -12.44
CA LYS A 53 -15.24 -16.77 -12.37
C LYS A 53 -13.88 -17.07 -12.97
N ASN A 54 -13.39 -16.20 -13.84
CA ASN A 54 -12.12 -16.31 -14.55
C ASN A 54 -11.00 -15.47 -13.93
N ILE A 55 -11.22 -14.93 -12.72
CA ILE A 55 -10.21 -14.12 -12.03
C ILE A 55 -8.92 -14.89 -11.79
N PRO A 56 -7.74 -14.33 -12.10
CA PRO A 56 -6.46 -14.97 -11.81
C PRO A 56 -6.28 -15.25 -10.31
N PRO A 57 -5.71 -16.39 -9.91
CA PRO A 57 -5.55 -16.73 -8.48
C PRO A 57 -4.77 -15.68 -7.67
N LYS A 58 -3.73 -15.08 -8.25
CA LYS A 58 -2.94 -14.03 -7.58
C LYS A 58 -3.77 -12.78 -7.29
N GLU A 59 -4.60 -12.38 -8.25
CA GLU A 59 -5.50 -11.24 -8.09
C GLU A 59 -6.57 -11.52 -7.04
N LEU A 60 -7.15 -12.72 -7.05
CA LEU A 60 -8.09 -13.14 -6.02
C LEU A 60 -7.49 -13.04 -4.62
N ILE A 61 -6.25 -13.51 -4.42
CA ILE A 61 -5.56 -13.40 -3.14
C ILE A 61 -5.36 -11.94 -2.73
N HIS A 62 -5.02 -11.07 -3.68
CA HIS A 62 -4.88 -9.62 -3.42
C HIS A 62 -6.21 -9.02 -2.94
N ILE A 63 -7.31 -9.33 -3.61
CA ILE A 63 -8.66 -8.88 -3.23
C ILE A 63 -9.03 -9.40 -1.83
N MET A 64 -8.78 -10.69 -1.54
CA MET A 64 -9.08 -11.28 -0.22
C MET A 64 -8.25 -10.63 0.90
N ARG A 65 -6.99 -10.30 0.65
CA ARG A 65 -6.16 -9.53 1.60
C ARG A 65 -6.70 -8.12 1.82
N GLY A 66 -7.19 -7.47 0.77
CA GLY A 66 -7.86 -6.18 0.86
C GLY A 66 -9.10 -6.24 1.76
N PHE A 67 -9.93 -7.29 1.63
CA PHE A 67 -11.08 -7.50 2.51
C PHE A 67 -10.65 -7.73 3.96
N ALA A 68 -9.67 -8.62 4.18
CA ALA A 68 -9.16 -8.90 5.52
C ALA A 68 -8.63 -7.63 6.21
N GLY A 69 -7.82 -6.83 5.50
CA GLY A 69 -7.32 -5.54 6.00
C GLY A 69 -8.42 -4.53 6.26
N SER A 70 -9.42 -4.44 5.36
CA SER A 70 -10.56 -3.52 5.54
C SER A 70 -11.40 -3.82 6.78
N LEU A 71 -11.46 -5.09 7.18
CA LEU A 71 -12.22 -5.57 8.33
C LEU A 71 -11.36 -5.78 9.59
N GLY A 72 -10.04 -5.70 9.50
CA GLY A 72 -9.11 -5.99 10.61
C GLY A 72 -9.17 -7.44 11.07
N VAL A 73 -9.34 -8.39 10.15
CA VAL A 73 -9.47 -9.83 10.44
C VAL A 73 -8.48 -10.65 9.62
N ASP A 74 -8.28 -11.91 10.00
CA ASP A 74 -7.52 -12.87 9.22
C ASP A 74 -8.41 -13.71 8.28
N CYS A 75 -7.77 -14.55 7.45
CA CYS A 75 -8.46 -15.41 6.48
C CYS A 75 -9.40 -16.42 7.15
N SER A 76 -9.09 -16.85 8.38
CA SER A 76 -9.87 -17.83 9.11
C SER A 76 -11.21 -17.27 9.62
N PHE A 77 -11.36 -15.96 9.64
CA PHE A 77 -12.64 -15.33 9.99
C PHE A 77 -13.77 -15.75 9.04
N CYS A 78 -13.49 -15.80 7.73
CA CYS A 78 -14.46 -16.15 6.69
C CYS A 78 -14.31 -17.58 6.16
N HIS A 79 -13.14 -18.18 6.28
CA HIS A 79 -12.84 -19.51 5.75
C HIS A 79 -12.65 -20.54 6.86
N VAL A 80 -13.30 -21.69 6.73
CA VAL A 80 -13.19 -22.77 7.71
C VAL A 80 -11.84 -23.46 7.59
N ARG A 81 -11.28 -23.86 8.73
CA ARG A 81 -10.07 -24.69 8.77
C ARG A 81 -10.46 -26.16 8.75
N ASN A 82 -9.87 -26.92 7.83
CA ASN A 82 -10.03 -28.37 7.78
C ASN A 82 -9.39 -28.99 9.05
N PRO A 83 -10.15 -29.77 9.86
CA PRO A 83 -9.63 -30.30 11.12
C PRO A 83 -8.55 -31.35 10.96
N LYS A 84 -8.47 -32.01 9.80
CA LYS A 84 -7.49 -33.07 9.53
C LYS A 84 -6.18 -32.51 8.95
N THR A 85 -6.27 -31.54 8.03
CA THR A 85 -5.11 -31.00 7.31
C THR A 85 -4.61 -29.69 7.88
N HIS A 86 -5.38 -29.06 8.76
CA HIS A 86 -5.15 -27.71 9.31
C HIS A 86 -5.05 -26.59 8.26
N HIS A 87 -5.30 -26.89 6.98
CA HIS A 87 -5.38 -25.90 5.92
C HIS A 87 -6.76 -25.24 5.87
N LEU A 88 -6.81 -24.00 5.35
CA LEU A 88 -8.09 -23.32 5.12
C LEU A 88 -8.80 -23.93 3.91
N ASP A 89 -10.07 -24.26 4.09
CA ASP A 89 -10.98 -24.67 3.04
C ASP A 89 -11.63 -23.42 2.43
N PHE A 90 -10.96 -22.84 1.45
CA PHE A 90 -11.40 -21.60 0.80
C PHE A 90 -12.72 -21.77 0.03
N PRO A 91 -13.03 -22.88 -0.64
CA PRO A 91 -14.32 -23.10 -1.28
C PRO A 91 -15.52 -23.22 -0.34
N SER A 92 -15.32 -23.75 0.85
CA SER A 92 -16.42 -24.04 1.80
C SER A 92 -17.26 -22.82 2.14
N ASP A 93 -18.59 -22.97 2.20
CA ASP A 93 -19.55 -21.98 2.63
C ASP A 93 -20.03 -22.21 4.09
N ALA A 94 -19.32 -23.03 4.87
CA ALA A 94 -19.72 -23.38 6.24
C ALA A 94 -19.79 -22.17 7.17
N LYS A 95 -18.94 -21.14 6.96
CA LYS A 95 -18.97 -19.94 7.81
C LYS A 95 -19.99 -18.89 7.32
N PRO A 96 -20.88 -18.41 8.21
CA PRO A 96 -21.85 -17.39 7.86
C PRO A 96 -21.23 -16.07 7.43
N GLN A 97 -20.06 -15.72 7.97
CA GLN A 97 -19.30 -14.51 7.60
C GLN A 97 -19.02 -14.44 6.08
N LYS A 98 -18.79 -15.58 5.44
CA LYS A 98 -18.58 -15.62 4.00
C LYS A 98 -19.83 -15.25 3.20
N ARG A 99 -21.01 -15.62 3.69
CA ARG A 99 -22.30 -15.21 3.09
C ARG A 99 -22.53 -13.72 3.28
N THR A 100 -22.27 -13.22 4.50
CA THR A 100 -22.37 -11.80 4.84
C THR A 100 -21.42 -10.97 3.95
N ALA A 101 -20.17 -11.40 3.80
CA ALA A 101 -19.20 -10.72 2.92
C ALA A 101 -19.72 -10.61 1.48
N ARG A 102 -20.32 -11.67 0.93
CA ARG A 102 -20.91 -11.62 -0.43
C ARG A 102 -22.06 -10.64 -0.54
N LEU A 103 -22.87 -10.50 0.51
CA LEU A 103 -23.93 -9.50 0.57
C LEU A 103 -23.35 -8.09 0.59
N MET A 104 -22.32 -7.85 1.44
CA MET A 104 -21.63 -6.56 1.53
C MET A 104 -20.95 -6.18 0.21
N MET A 105 -20.35 -7.13 -0.51
CA MET A 105 -19.78 -6.90 -1.83
C MET A 105 -20.83 -6.37 -2.82
N ARG A 106 -22.01 -7.01 -2.89
CA ARG A 106 -23.12 -6.55 -3.75
C ARG A 106 -23.65 -5.18 -3.33
N MET A 107 -23.75 -4.94 -2.03
CA MET A 107 -24.15 -3.63 -1.52
C MET A 107 -23.17 -2.54 -1.93
N THR A 108 -21.86 -2.77 -1.75
CA THR A 108 -20.82 -1.82 -2.14
C THR A 108 -20.83 -1.55 -3.64
N GLU A 109 -21.01 -2.59 -4.46
CA GLU A 109 -21.15 -2.48 -5.91
C GLU A 109 -22.39 -1.64 -6.29
N ALA A 110 -23.53 -1.91 -5.68
CA ALA A 110 -24.77 -1.15 -5.92
C ALA A 110 -24.63 0.32 -5.51
N ILE A 111 -23.99 0.62 -4.38
CA ILE A 111 -23.70 2.01 -3.97
C ILE A 111 -22.83 2.71 -5.00
N ASN A 112 -21.76 2.07 -5.44
CA ASN A 112 -20.86 2.66 -6.43
C ASN A 112 -21.56 2.90 -7.78
N ALA A 113 -22.28 1.90 -8.29
CA ALA A 113 -22.94 1.99 -9.60
C ALA A 113 -24.15 2.92 -9.61
N SER A 114 -24.97 2.87 -8.55
CA SER A 114 -26.27 3.59 -8.55
C SER A 114 -26.19 4.99 -7.97
N TYR A 115 -25.22 5.27 -7.10
CA TYR A 115 -25.13 6.54 -6.37
C TYR A 115 -23.80 7.25 -6.64
N ILE A 116 -22.66 6.64 -6.29
CA ILE A 116 -21.36 7.32 -6.40
C ILE A 116 -21.03 7.71 -7.85
N ALA A 117 -21.33 6.84 -8.81
CA ALA A 117 -21.13 7.15 -10.23
C ALA A 117 -21.87 8.39 -10.72
N LYS A 118 -22.91 8.85 -10.01
CA LYS A 118 -23.70 10.06 -10.32
C LYS A 118 -23.24 11.29 -9.55
N VAL A 119 -22.36 11.13 -8.56
CA VAL A 119 -21.83 12.24 -7.78
C VAL A 119 -20.68 12.87 -8.54
N HIS A 120 -20.86 14.12 -8.95
CA HIS A 120 -19.78 14.90 -9.54
C HIS A 120 -19.05 15.65 -8.42
N VAL A 121 -17.83 15.23 -8.13
CA VAL A 121 -16.95 15.90 -7.17
C VAL A 121 -15.87 16.65 -7.97
N PRO A 122 -15.91 17.99 -8.03
CA PRO A 122 -14.90 18.77 -8.73
C PRO A 122 -13.49 18.44 -8.22
N ASN A 123 -12.52 18.35 -9.12
CA ASN A 123 -11.11 18.12 -8.82
C ASN A 123 -10.78 16.75 -8.13
N THR A 124 -11.71 15.82 -8.11
CA THR A 124 -11.48 14.47 -7.57
C THR A 124 -11.30 13.47 -8.71
N PRO A 125 -10.17 12.77 -8.79
CA PRO A 125 -10.00 11.71 -9.78
C PRO A 125 -11.08 10.63 -9.64
N PRO A 126 -11.65 10.11 -10.74
CA PRO A 126 -12.72 9.11 -10.71
C PRO A 126 -12.36 7.84 -9.88
N ALA A 127 -11.09 7.45 -9.86
CA ALA A 127 -10.63 6.30 -9.09
C ALA A 127 -10.72 6.49 -7.56
N GLN A 128 -10.83 7.73 -7.06
CA GLN A 128 -10.95 8.03 -5.64
C GLN A 128 -12.39 8.17 -5.17
N ALA A 129 -13.33 8.28 -6.10
CA ALA A 129 -14.76 8.40 -5.82
C ALA A 129 -15.42 7.02 -5.72
N HIS A 130 -14.86 6.11 -4.90
CA HIS A 130 -15.41 4.77 -4.73
C HIS A 130 -15.57 4.43 -3.24
N VAL A 131 -16.74 3.91 -2.90
CA VAL A 131 -16.96 3.28 -1.59
C VAL A 131 -16.37 1.88 -1.62
N THR A 132 -15.56 1.57 -0.62
CA THR A 132 -14.96 0.24 -0.42
C THR A 132 -15.39 -0.34 0.92
N CYS A 133 -15.06 -1.60 1.19
CA CYS A 133 -15.26 -2.20 2.51
C CYS A 133 -14.61 -1.33 3.62
N GLY A 134 -13.37 -0.85 3.36
CA GLY A 134 -12.62 -0.01 4.29
C GLY A 134 -13.26 1.35 4.57
N THR A 135 -14.05 1.90 3.64
CA THR A 135 -14.76 3.18 3.82
C THR A 135 -15.70 3.14 5.04
N CYS A 136 -16.38 2.02 5.24
CA CYS A 136 -17.30 1.84 6.35
C CYS A 136 -16.62 1.12 7.53
N HIS A 137 -15.88 0.04 7.27
CA HIS A 137 -15.33 -0.83 8.30
C HIS A 137 -14.09 -0.27 8.99
N ARG A 138 -13.20 0.45 8.28
CA ARG A 138 -12.01 1.11 8.85
C ARG A 138 -11.15 0.21 9.75
N GLY A 139 -10.94 -1.05 9.34
CA GLY A 139 -10.17 -2.03 10.09
C GLY A 139 -10.97 -2.75 11.22
N HIS A 140 -12.30 -2.71 11.19
CA HIS A 140 -13.15 -3.39 12.15
C HIS A 140 -14.12 -4.35 11.46
N SER A 141 -14.36 -5.53 12.05
CA SER A 141 -15.30 -6.51 11.50
C SER A 141 -16.77 -5.99 11.47
N THR A 142 -17.09 -5.07 12.37
CA THR A 142 -18.32 -4.29 12.37
C THR A 142 -17.96 -2.81 12.21
N PRO A 143 -18.63 -2.06 11.31
CA PRO A 143 -18.38 -0.64 11.17
C PRO A 143 -18.49 0.09 12.51
N PRO A 144 -17.49 0.88 12.92
CA PRO A 144 -17.57 1.64 14.17
C PRO A 144 -18.59 2.76 14.07
N VAL A 145 -19.28 3.04 15.17
CA VAL A 145 -20.14 4.21 15.28
C VAL A 145 -19.28 5.48 15.21
N PHE A 146 -19.71 6.44 14.39
CA PHE A 146 -19.04 7.73 14.33
C PHE A 146 -19.34 8.53 15.60
N VAL A 147 -18.31 8.83 16.37
CA VAL A 147 -18.37 9.76 17.49
C VAL A 147 -17.77 11.08 17.04
N PRO A 148 -18.55 12.16 16.91
CA PRO A 148 -18.01 13.44 16.52
C PRO A 148 -16.99 13.93 17.57
N PRO A 149 -15.87 14.54 17.14
CA PRO A 149 -14.93 15.14 18.10
C PRO A 149 -15.64 16.22 18.93
N PRO A 150 -15.20 16.44 20.18
CA PRO A 150 -15.74 17.53 20.99
C PRO A 150 -15.60 18.83 20.23
N ARG A 151 -16.66 19.65 20.22
CA ARG A 151 -16.63 20.97 19.56
C ARG A 151 -15.59 21.81 20.29
N HIS A 152 -14.45 22.07 19.63
CA HIS A 152 -13.53 23.07 20.12
C HIS A 152 -14.22 24.42 20.03
N ARG A 153 -14.41 25.12 21.16
CA ARG A 153 -15.11 26.40 21.28
C ARG A 153 -14.38 27.60 20.58
N HIS A 154 -13.50 27.33 19.65
CA HIS A 154 -12.69 28.30 18.95
C HIS A 154 -12.98 28.48 17.47
N PHE A 155 -14.25 28.21 17.05
CA PHE A 155 -14.68 28.85 15.82
C PHE A 155 -15.10 30.27 16.18
N PRO A 156 -14.41 31.32 15.73
CA PRO A 156 -14.95 32.67 15.84
C PRO A 156 -16.32 32.69 15.16
N PRO A 157 -17.28 33.44 15.71
CA PRO A 157 -18.57 33.57 15.05
C PRO A 157 -18.35 34.05 13.59
N PRO A 158 -19.17 33.60 12.64
CA PRO A 158 -19.07 34.10 11.28
C PRO A 158 -19.17 35.61 11.28
N PRO A 159 -18.42 36.32 10.42
CA PRO A 159 -18.49 37.75 10.32
C PRO A 159 -19.93 38.19 10.07
N PRO A 160 -20.37 39.33 10.64
CA PRO A 160 -21.73 39.83 10.40
C PRO A 160 -21.93 40.07 8.89
N PRO A 161 -23.15 39.85 8.37
CA PRO A 161 -23.44 40.13 6.97
C PRO A 161 -23.10 41.58 6.64
N PRO A 162 -22.65 41.87 5.41
CA PRO A 162 -22.39 43.23 4.98
C PRO A 162 -23.66 44.06 5.13
N HIS A 163 -23.56 45.19 5.80
CA HIS A 163 -24.64 46.18 5.85
C HIS A 163 -24.81 46.75 4.45
N ASN A 164 -25.98 46.58 3.82
CA ASN A 164 -26.39 47.27 2.59
C ASN A 164 -26.77 48.71 2.93
#